data_8b4e1a035ef66ffc69b5c6b29ad633a9
#
_entry.id   8b4e1a035ef66ffc69b5c6b29ad633a9
#
_cell.length_a   1.000
_cell.length_b   1.000
_cell.length_c   1.000
_cell.angle_alpha   90.00
_cell.angle_beta   90.00
_cell.angle_gamma   90.00
#
_symmetry.space_group_name_H-M   'P 1'
#
loop_
_entity.id
_entity.type
_entity.pdbx_description
1 polymer ?
#
loop_
_entity_poly.entity_id
_entity_poly.type
_entity_poly.pdbx_seq_one_letter_code
_entity_poly.pdbx_strand_id
1 'polypeptide(L)' 'MSYEVQWHGYEGNEKVIKKHGIFNTLNEAQNSVREWWKKNNFEPYYIRQCMLEDGTCWWDYGSYVCFYYFVPKGE' A
#
# COMPACT_ATOMS: atom_id res chain seq x y z
N MET A 1 6.89 16.60 -3.08
CA MET A 1 5.73 15.71 -2.87
C MET A 1 6.19 14.42 -2.21
N SER A 2 5.41 13.90 -1.29
CA SER A 2 5.69 12.64 -0.64
C SER A 2 4.50 11.69 -0.80
N TYR A 3 4.68 10.43 -0.40
CA TYR A 3 3.64 9.42 -0.50
C TYR A 3 3.50 8.71 0.84
N GLU A 4 2.28 8.65 1.34
CA GLU A 4 1.96 7.87 2.53
C GLU A 4 1.50 6.49 2.12
N VAL A 5 2.11 5.46 2.71
CA VAL A 5 1.71 4.08 2.48
C VAL A 5 0.64 3.72 3.50
N GLN A 6 -0.51 3.27 3.02
CA GLN A 6 -1.63 2.87 3.86
C GLN A 6 -2.03 1.44 3.51
N TRP A 7 -2.30 0.63 4.51
CA TRP A 7 -2.87 -0.68 4.33
C TRP A 7 -4.33 -0.62 4.76
N HIS A 8 -5.22 -0.98 3.85
CA HIS A 8 -6.66 -1.01 4.10
C HIS A 8 -7.09 -2.47 4.18
N GLY A 9 -7.62 -2.86 5.31
CA GLY A 9 -8.04 -4.24 5.53
C GLY A 9 -9.07 -4.36 6.62
N TYR A 10 -9.17 -5.55 7.19
CA TYR A 10 -10.14 -5.83 8.25
C TYR A 10 -9.47 -6.51 9.43
N GLU A 11 -9.93 -6.19 10.63
CA GLU A 11 -9.64 -6.94 11.84
C GLU A 11 -10.97 -7.46 12.36
N GLY A 12 -11.21 -8.76 12.23
CA GLY A 12 -12.53 -9.31 12.46
C GLY A 12 -13.52 -8.75 11.46
N ASN A 13 -14.57 -8.10 11.94
CA ASN A 13 -15.59 -7.48 11.10
C ASN A 13 -15.39 -5.96 10.92
N GLU A 14 -14.34 -5.41 11.52
CA GLU A 14 -14.10 -3.98 11.45
C GLU A 14 -13.08 -3.64 10.37
N LYS A 15 -13.41 -2.63 9.57
CA LYS A 15 -12.47 -2.08 8.58
C LYS A 15 -11.43 -1.27 9.31
N VAL A 16 -10.15 -1.53 9.01
CA VAL A 16 -9.04 -0.79 9.59
C VAL A 16 -8.13 -0.23 8.50
N ILE A 17 -7.53 0.91 8.79
CA ILE A 17 -6.52 1.53 7.94
C ILE A 17 -5.27 1.67 8.79
N LYS A 18 -4.19 1.03 8.35
CA LYS A 18 -2.90 1.13 9.04
C LYS A 18 -1.93 1.92 8.19
N LYS A 19 -1.29 2.90 8.81
CA LYS A 19 -0.28 3.71 8.13
C LYS A 19 1.08 3.02 8.26
N HIS A 20 1.74 2.83 7.13
CA HIS A 20 3.00 2.11 7.06
C HIS A 20 4.22 3.06 7.02
N GLY A 21 4.02 4.29 6.62
CA GLY A 21 5.07 5.29 6.58
C GLY A 21 4.87 6.30 5.47
N ILE A 22 5.74 7.30 5.46
CA ILE A 22 5.74 8.36 4.45
C ILE A 22 7.11 8.36 3.78
N PHE A 23 7.12 8.41 2.45
CA PHE A 23 8.31 8.30 1.63
C PHE A 23 8.37 9.42 0.60
N ASN A 24 9.57 9.78 0.17
CA ASN A 24 9.75 10.90 -0.75
C ASN A 24 9.29 10.62 -2.17
N THR A 25 9.34 9.36 -2.58
CA THR A 25 8.93 8.98 -3.93
C THR A 25 8.01 7.77 -3.89
N LEU A 26 7.23 7.60 -4.97
CA LEU A 26 6.38 6.43 -5.11
C LEU A 26 7.21 5.14 -5.12
N ASN A 27 8.35 5.16 -5.78
CA ASN A 27 9.21 3.99 -5.85
C ASN A 27 9.72 3.57 -4.47
N GLU A 28 10.13 4.53 -3.65
CA GLU A 28 10.54 4.24 -2.28
C GLU A 28 9.39 3.67 -1.45
N ALA A 29 8.20 4.24 -1.62
CA ALA A 29 7.01 3.77 -0.91
C ALA A 29 6.69 2.33 -1.29
N GLN A 30 6.73 2.01 -2.57
CA GLN A 30 6.45 0.65 -3.05
C GLN A 30 7.52 -0.34 -2.59
N ASN A 31 8.78 0.07 -2.61
CA ASN A 31 9.87 -0.78 -2.14
C ASN A 31 9.76 -1.09 -0.65
N SER A 32 9.25 -0.17 0.15
CA SER A 32 9.05 -0.41 1.59
C SER A 32 8.06 -1.55 1.82
N VAL A 33 7.02 -1.64 1.00
CA VAL A 33 6.05 -2.73 1.08
C VAL A 33 6.69 -4.06 0.67
N ARG A 34 7.47 -4.07 -0.41
CA ARG A 34 8.16 -5.27 -0.87
C ARG A 34 9.14 -5.79 0.18
N GLU A 35 9.86 -4.91 0.84
CA GLU A 35 10.78 -5.29 1.91
C GLU A 35 10.04 -5.82 3.13
N TRP A 36 8.91 -5.24 3.46
CA TRP A 36 8.05 -5.72 4.53
C TRP A 36 7.57 -7.14 4.27
N TRP A 37 7.14 -7.42 3.04
CA TRP A 37 6.73 -8.77 2.64
C TRP A 37 7.89 -9.75 2.76
N LYS A 38 9.06 -9.37 2.27
CA LYS A 38 10.25 -10.21 2.33
C LYS A 38 10.64 -10.52 3.77
N LYS A 39 10.60 -9.53 4.63
CA LYS A 39 10.91 -9.67 6.05
C LYS A 39 9.97 -10.64 6.76
N ASN A 40 8.73 -10.70 6.31
CA ASN A 40 7.70 -11.55 6.90
C ASN A 40 7.48 -12.85 6.13
N ASN A 41 8.37 -13.17 5.18
CA ASN A 41 8.27 -14.37 4.35
C ASN A 41 6.95 -14.47 3.61
N PHE A 42 6.44 -13.33 3.16
CA PHE A 42 5.19 -13.27 2.45
C PHE A 42 5.42 -13.03 0.96
N GLU A 43 4.75 -13.82 0.11
CA GLU A 43 4.74 -13.58 -1.34
C GLU A 43 3.32 -13.35 -1.80
N PRO A 44 3.04 -12.21 -2.45
CA PRO A 44 1.71 -12.01 -3.01
C PRO A 44 1.47 -12.93 -4.20
N TYR A 45 0.22 -13.31 -4.42
CA TYR A 45 -0.14 -14.10 -5.60
C TYR A 45 0.16 -13.33 -6.89
N TYR A 46 -0.07 -12.04 -6.87
CA TYR A 46 0.19 -11.13 -7.98
C TYR A 46 0.13 -9.71 -7.45
N ILE A 47 0.58 -8.77 -8.24
CA ILE A 47 0.42 -7.35 -7.92
C ILE A 47 -0.27 -6.71 -9.12
N ARG A 48 -1.43 -6.13 -8.88
CA ARG A 48 -2.17 -5.40 -9.87
C ARG A 48 -2.20 -3.94 -9.44
N GLN A 49 -1.69 -3.07 -10.29
CA GLN A 49 -1.57 -1.65 -9.96
C GLN A 49 -2.61 -0.83 -10.71
N CYS A 50 -3.20 0.11 -9.99
CA CYS A 50 -4.14 1.05 -10.56
C CYS A 50 -3.83 2.45 -10.03
N MET A 51 -3.93 3.45 -10.91
CA MET A 51 -3.76 4.85 -10.52
C MET A 51 -5.12 5.51 -10.47
N LEU A 52 -5.40 6.21 -9.38
CA LEU A 52 -6.62 6.98 -9.23
C LEU A 52 -6.43 8.40 -9.77
N GLU A 53 -7.53 9.13 -9.95
CA GLU A 53 -7.48 10.47 -10.51
C GLU A 53 -6.68 11.46 -9.68
N ASP A 54 -6.67 11.28 -8.37
CA ASP A 54 -5.94 12.16 -7.46
C ASP A 54 -4.44 11.82 -7.35
N GLY A 55 -3.98 10.84 -8.12
CA GLY A 55 -2.59 10.40 -8.09
C GLY A 55 -2.30 9.28 -7.12
N THR A 56 -3.29 8.82 -6.36
CA THR A 56 -3.11 7.66 -5.47
C THR A 56 -2.86 6.42 -6.29
N CYS A 57 -1.80 5.68 -5.93
CA CYS A 57 -1.52 4.39 -6.51
C CYS A 57 -2.11 3.32 -5.60
N TRP A 58 -2.77 2.35 -6.18
CA TRP A 58 -3.47 1.31 -5.46
C TRP A 58 -2.96 -0.06 -5.88
N TRP A 59 -2.60 -0.89 -4.91
CA TRP A 59 -2.10 -2.24 -5.17
C TRP A 59 -3.07 -3.28 -4.66
N ASP A 60 -3.49 -4.15 -5.58
CA ASP A 60 -4.21 -5.38 -5.29
C ASP A 60 -3.16 -6.50 -5.32
N TYR A 61 -2.91 -7.12 -4.17
CA TYR A 61 -1.87 -8.13 -4.06
C TYR A 61 -2.43 -9.54 -3.85
N GLY A 62 -3.67 -9.74 -4.31
CA GLY A 62 -4.30 -11.07 -4.28
C GLY A 62 -5.26 -11.28 -3.14
N SER A 63 -5.45 -10.30 -2.28
CA SER A 63 -6.45 -10.37 -1.22
C SER A 63 -7.78 -9.85 -1.74
N TYR A 64 -8.88 -10.44 -1.30
CA TYR A 64 -10.20 -9.97 -1.68
C TYR A 64 -10.61 -8.68 -0.95
N VAL A 65 -10.04 -8.43 0.21
CA VAL A 65 -10.52 -7.36 1.08
C VAL A 65 -9.41 -6.44 1.58
N CYS A 66 -8.16 -6.77 1.32
CA CYS A 66 -7.01 -5.98 1.80
C CYS A 66 -6.23 -5.44 0.63
N PHE A 67 -5.87 -4.15 0.72
CA PHE A 67 -5.17 -3.45 -0.36
C PHE A 67 -4.15 -2.49 0.22
N TYR A 68 -3.12 -2.17 -0.57
CA TYR A 68 -2.19 -1.10 -0.25
C TYR A 68 -2.50 0.13 -1.07
N TYR A 69 -2.41 1.29 -0.43
CA TYR A 69 -2.59 2.58 -1.09
C TYR A 69 -1.34 3.41 -0.89
N PHE A 70 -0.90 4.05 -1.94
CA PHE A 70 0.22 5.00 -1.91
C PHE A 70 -0.37 6.36 -2.21
N VAL A 71 -0.62 7.13 -1.15
CA VAL A 71 -1.39 8.37 -1.22
C VAL A 71 -0.45 9.56 -1.32
N PRO A 72 -0.54 10.37 -2.40
CA PRO A 72 0.30 11.54 -2.50
C PRO A 72 -0.07 12.56 -1.44
N LYS A 73 0.94 13.11 -0.78
CA LYS A 73 0.78 14.17 0.20
C LYS A 73 1.37 15.45 -0.40
N GLY A 74 0.51 16.43 -0.60
CA GLY A 74 0.96 17.73 -1.04
C GLY A 74 1.70 18.46 0.07
N GLU A 75 2.66 19.26 -0.32
CA GLU A 75 3.44 20.05 0.62
C GLU A 75 3.46 21.51 0.24
#